data_e15de9a1dc684950c74b34f86e68a999
#
_entry.id   e15de9a1dc684950c74b34f86e68a999
#
_cell.length_a   1.000
_cell.length_b   1.000
_cell.length_c   1.000
_cell.angle_alpha   90.00
_cell.angle_beta   90.00
_cell.angle_gamma   90.00
#
_symmetry.space_group_name_H-M   'P 1'
#
loop_
_entity.id
_entity.type
_entity.pdbx_description
1 polymer ?
#
loop_
_entity_poly.entity_id
_entity_poly.type
_entity_poly.pdbx_seq_one_letter_code
_entity_poly.pdbx_strand_id
1 'polypeptide(L)'
;MGSYQVSAERTRFSSPSHRSLRQRNGMVKIVMSSASLAHSALLPDSIQVFQRGWLSSNNVLIRGSRQTVLIDSGYCTHAAQTQALVAHALDGRPLDLLINTHLHSDHCGGNAALQAAYPDLKTHIPPGHAHFVAAWNPDALTYGPTGQSCPQFRFDAKLEPGTEFQLGNALWEIHAAPGHDTHSVMLFEPVERILVSADALWERGFGVVFPELDGEGAFDEVASTLDIIESLQPTTVIPGHGAPFRDVATALTVARQRLDGFVRNPAKHMQYAAKVLLKFKLLEVQQLELQALVHWAQSTPYFASTFARHFSGVALAEAVEQLVRELVRSGAATMQGSAVHNV
;
A
#
# COMPACT_ATOMS: atom_id res chain seq x y z
N MET A 1 -5.25 19.92 73.24
CA MET A 1 -6.26 20.99 73.30
C MET A 1 -6.79 21.23 71.89
N GLY A 2 -8.11 21.16 71.68
CA GLY A 2 -8.78 21.60 70.48
C GLY A 2 -9.24 20.46 69.53
N SER A 3 -10.29 19.74 70.05
CA SER A 3 -11.13 18.89 69.24
C SER A 3 -12.08 19.72 68.39
N TYR A 4 -12.23 19.39 67.09
CA TYR A 4 -13.41 19.77 66.31
C TYR A 4 -13.99 18.52 65.65
N GLN A 5 -15.21 18.17 66.18
CA GLN A 5 -16.15 17.23 65.53
C GLN A 5 -16.78 17.96 64.32
N VAL A 6 -16.91 17.28 63.17
CA VAL A 6 -17.90 17.62 62.14
C VAL A 6 -18.74 16.42 61.83
N SER A 7 -20.05 16.64 61.96
CA SER A 7 -21.16 15.71 61.82
C SER A 7 -21.30 15.12 60.44
N ALA A 8 -21.67 13.83 60.38
CA ALA A 8 -22.08 13.12 59.17
C ALA A 8 -23.56 13.40 58.86
N GLU A 9 -23.84 14.03 57.76
CA GLU A 9 -25.18 14.00 57.14
C GLU A 9 -25.26 12.83 56.16
N ARG A 10 -26.20 11.91 56.49
CA ARG A 10 -26.59 10.80 55.61
C ARG A 10 -27.64 11.28 54.62
N THR A 11 -27.28 11.42 53.39
CA THR A 11 -28.23 11.52 52.30
C THR A 11 -28.48 10.14 51.68
N ARG A 12 -29.72 9.68 51.83
CA ARG A 12 -30.25 8.45 51.20
C ARG A 12 -30.43 8.71 49.72
N PHE A 13 -29.71 7.96 48.89
CA PHE A 13 -30.04 7.82 47.49
C PHE A 13 -30.70 6.47 47.22
N SER A 14 -31.91 6.56 46.70
CA SER A 14 -32.76 5.46 46.25
C SER A 14 -32.17 4.81 45.02
N SER A 15 -32.12 3.48 44.99
CA SER A 15 -31.74 2.64 43.86
C SER A 15 -32.72 2.78 42.69
N PRO A 16 -32.27 2.95 41.47
CA PRO A 16 -33.11 2.71 40.29
C PRO A 16 -33.03 1.24 39.84
N SER A 17 -34.21 0.73 39.59
CA SER A 17 -34.57 -0.60 39.09
C SER A 17 -33.77 -1.08 37.90
N HIS A 18 -33.38 -2.37 37.92
CA HIS A 18 -32.90 -3.14 36.78
C HIS A 18 -33.85 -3.04 35.58
N ARG A 19 -33.43 -2.31 34.53
CA ARG A 19 -33.94 -2.49 33.17
C ARG A 19 -32.89 -3.29 32.40
N SER A 20 -33.32 -4.49 31.98
CA SER A 20 -32.55 -5.37 31.07
C SER A 20 -32.24 -4.64 29.78
N LEU A 21 -30.95 -4.38 29.49
CA LEU A 21 -30.47 -3.98 28.19
C LEU A 21 -30.53 -5.20 27.26
N ARG A 22 -31.57 -5.26 26.44
CA ARG A 22 -31.58 -6.12 25.26
C ARG A 22 -30.46 -5.62 24.34
N GLN A 23 -29.41 -6.45 24.15
CA GLN A 23 -28.44 -6.31 23.06
C GLN A 23 -29.22 -6.31 21.75
N ARG A 24 -29.27 -5.17 21.08
CA ARG A 24 -29.64 -5.11 19.66
C ARG A 24 -28.39 -5.54 18.89
N ASN A 25 -28.43 -6.75 18.35
CA ASN A 25 -27.52 -7.19 17.30
C ASN A 25 -27.67 -6.24 16.10
N GLY A 26 -26.82 -5.24 16.04
CA GLY A 26 -26.66 -4.39 14.86
C GLY A 26 -25.92 -5.17 13.80
N MET A 27 -26.64 -5.86 12.95
CA MET A 27 -26.12 -6.39 11.70
C MET A 27 -25.64 -5.22 10.87
N VAL A 28 -24.32 -5.01 10.77
CA VAL A 28 -23.72 -4.09 9.82
C VAL A 28 -24.02 -4.65 8.42
N LYS A 29 -25.02 -4.09 7.76
CA LYS A 29 -25.23 -4.34 6.33
C LYS A 29 -24.05 -3.74 5.60
N ILE A 30 -23.13 -4.59 5.13
CA ILE A 30 -22.12 -4.20 4.14
C ILE A 30 -22.91 -3.93 2.85
N VAL A 31 -23.14 -2.66 2.57
CA VAL A 31 -23.69 -2.22 1.28
C VAL A 31 -22.55 -2.32 0.27
N MET A 32 -22.51 -3.41 -0.48
CA MET A 32 -21.65 -3.52 -1.64
C MET A 32 -22.04 -2.42 -2.63
N SER A 33 -21.14 -1.52 -2.97
CA SER A 33 -21.42 -0.48 -3.95
C SER A 33 -21.61 -1.11 -5.34
N SER A 34 -22.38 -0.46 -6.21
CA SER A 34 -22.58 -0.91 -7.60
C SER A 34 -21.25 -1.04 -8.38
N ALA A 35 -20.23 -0.30 -7.99
CA ALA A 35 -18.86 -0.43 -8.50
C ALA A 35 -18.25 -1.80 -8.14
N SER A 36 -18.48 -2.34 -6.93
CA SER A 36 -17.98 -3.65 -6.50
C SER A 36 -18.61 -4.79 -7.33
N LEU A 37 -19.88 -4.67 -7.72
CA LEU A 37 -20.57 -5.66 -8.56
C LEU A 37 -20.09 -5.63 -10.02
N ALA A 38 -19.73 -4.46 -10.56
CA ALA A 38 -19.19 -4.35 -11.92
C ALA A 38 -17.77 -4.96 -12.05
N HIS A 39 -16.96 -4.94 -10.99
CA HIS A 39 -15.61 -5.54 -10.99
C HIS A 39 -15.63 -7.07 -10.86
N SER A 40 -16.65 -7.65 -10.24
CA SER A 40 -16.85 -9.11 -10.17
C SER A 40 -16.99 -9.77 -11.54
N ALA A 41 -17.45 -9.02 -12.56
CA ALA A 41 -17.57 -9.53 -13.94
C ALA A 41 -16.26 -9.53 -14.75
N LEU A 42 -15.17 -8.97 -14.19
CA LEU A 42 -13.88 -8.83 -14.87
C LEU A 42 -12.90 -9.97 -14.56
N LEU A 43 -13.11 -10.68 -13.48
CA LEU A 43 -12.20 -11.69 -12.93
C LEU A 43 -12.98 -13.00 -12.66
N PRO A 44 -12.31 -14.18 -12.74
CA PRO A 44 -12.88 -15.44 -12.30
C PRO A 44 -13.33 -15.38 -10.82
N ASP A 45 -14.35 -16.15 -10.46
CA ASP A 45 -14.88 -16.22 -9.08
C ASP A 45 -13.83 -16.66 -8.05
N SER A 46 -12.78 -17.33 -8.50
CA SER A 46 -11.63 -17.72 -7.67
C SER A 46 -10.72 -16.56 -7.27
N ILE A 47 -10.80 -15.41 -7.94
CA ILE A 47 -9.98 -14.23 -7.69
C ILE A 47 -10.85 -13.09 -7.15
N GLN A 48 -10.50 -12.63 -5.97
CA GLN A 48 -11.15 -11.47 -5.33
C GLN A 48 -10.13 -10.38 -5.04
N VAL A 49 -10.39 -9.18 -5.51
CA VAL A 49 -9.56 -8.01 -5.23
C VAL A 49 -10.20 -7.19 -4.13
N PHE A 50 -9.49 -7.03 -3.02
CA PHE A 50 -9.81 -6.03 -2.02
C PHE A 50 -9.21 -4.71 -2.48
N GLN A 51 -9.99 -3.91 -3.17
CA GLN A 51 -9.56 -2.59 -3.60
C GLN A 51 -9.40 -1.70 -2.37
N ARG A 52 -8.18 -1.14 -2.21
CA ARG A 52 -7.81 -0.33 -1.05
C ARG A 52 -7.63 1.14 -1.46
N GLY A 53 -7.55 2.00 -0.46
CA GLY A 53 -7.12 3.39 -0.69
C GLY A 53 -5.61 3.49 -0.92
N TRP A 54 -5.13 4.69 -1.21
CA TRP A 54 -3.73 4.94 -1.58
C TRP A 54 -2.69 4.70 -0.47
N LEU A 55 -3.10 4.50 0.78
CA LEU A 55 -2.19 4.14 1.89
C LEU A 55 -1.86 2.65 1.90
N SER A 56 -2.64 1.82 1.26
CA SER A 56 -2.39 0.38 1.15
C SER A 56 -2.55 -0.04 -0.30
N SER A 57 -1.70 -0.95 -0.74
CA SER A 57 -1.92 -1.65 -2.00
C SER A 57 -3.22 -2.45 -1.99
N ASN A 58 -3.73 -2.76 -3.16
CA ASN A 58 -4.77 -3.78 -3.32
C ASN A 58 -4.26 -5.12 -2.79
N ASN A 59 -5.15 -5.89 -2.19
CA ASN A 59 -4.84 -7.26 -1.80
C ASN A 59 -5.61 -8.20 -2.74
N VAL A 60 -4.93 -9.17 -3.36
CA VAL A 60 -5.55 -10.11 -4.31
C VAL A 60 -5.65 -11.47 -3.67
N LEU A 61 -6.87 -11.90 -3.34
CA LEU A 61 -7.15 -13.21 -2.77
C LEU A 61 -7.48 -14.20 -3.89
N ILE A 62 -6.71 -15.30 -3.99
CA ILE A 62 -6.93 -16.41 -4.91
C ILE A 62 -7.39 -17.61 -4.10
N ARG A 63 -8.56 -18.13 -4.42
CA ARG A 63 -9.17 -19.29 -3.76
C ARG A 63 -9.12 -20.51 -4.65
N GLY A 64 -8.12 -21.35 -4.46
CA GLY A 64 -8.08 -22.67 -5.08
C GLY A 64 -8.82 -23.74 -4.27
N SER A 65 -8.92 -24.94 -4.84
CA SER A 65 -9.53 -26.09 -4.18
C SER A 65 -8.69 -26.62 -3.00
N ARG A 66 -7.36 -26.49 -3.09
CA ARG A 66 -6.42 -27.02 -2.10
C ARG A 66 -5.62 -25.93 -1.40
N GLN A 67 -5.54 -24.73 -1.95
CA GLN A 67 -4.71 -23.66 -1.47
C GLN A 67 -5.42 -22.32 -1.60
N THR A 68 -5.24 -21.46 -0.60
CA THR A 68 -5.65 -20.06 -0.61
C THR A 68 -4.42 -19.18 -0.59
N VAL A 69 -4.41 -18.17 -1.43
CA VAL A 69 -3.25 -17.28 -1.61
C VAL A 69 -3.69 -15.84 -1.49
N LEU A 70 -2.91 -15.04 -0.78
CA LEU A 70 -3.06 -13.58 -0.78
C LEU A 70 -1.82 -12.97 -1.42
N ILE A 71 -2.03 -12.07 -2.37
CA ILE A 71 -0.95 -11.24 -2.93
C ILE A 71 -1.08 -9.87 -2.32
N ASP A 72 -0.01 -9.40 -1.69
CA ASP A 72 0.17 -8.19 -0.90
C ASP A 72 -0.78 -8.06 0.30
N SER A 73 -0.34 -7.35 1.33
CA SER A 73 -1.01 -7.31 2.63
C SER A 73 -1.44 -5.91 3.08
N GLY A 74 -1.06 -4.87 2.34
CA GLY A 74 -1.36 -3.48 2.66
C GLY A 74 -0.43 -2.89 3.73
N TYR A 75 -0.70 -1.65 4.12
CA TYR A 75 0.07 -0.91 5.11
C TYR A 75 -0.26 -1.35 6.55
N CYS A 76 0.71 -1.26 7.44
CA CYS A 76 0.60 -1.81 8.80
C CYS A 76 -0.53 -1.21 9.64
N THR A 77 -0.87 0.09 9.47
CA THR A 77 -2.01 0.69 10.18
C THR A 77 -3.36 0.15 9.73
N HIS A 78 -3.42 -0.46 8.55
CA HIS A 78 -4.59 -1.13 8.00
C HIS A 78 -4.60 -2.65 8.22
N ALA A 79 -3.63 -3.21 8.96
CA ALA A 79 -3.48 -4.66 9.14
C ALA A 79 -4.73 -5.33 9.70
N ALA A 80 -5.38 -4.73 10.70
CA ALA A 80 -6.62 -5.25 11.27
C ALA A 80 -7.76 -5.30 10.23
N GLN A 81 -7.85 -4.31 9.35
CA GLN A 81 -8.82 -4.29 8.26
C GLN A 81 -8.50 -5.38 7.22
N THR A 82 -7.22 -5.55 6.85
CA THR A 82 -6.79 -6.64 5.95
C THR A 82 -7.15 -8.01 6.54
N GLN A 83 -6.84 -8.25 7.82
CA GLN A 83 -7.23 -9.49 8.50
C GLN A 83 -8.74 -9.74 8.46
N ALA A 84 -9.55 -8.73 8.73
CA ALA A 84 -11.00 -8.87 8.73
C ALA A 84 -11.55 -9.18 7.33
N LEU A 85 -11.04 -8.52 6.30
CA LEU A 85 -11.43 -8.77 4.89
C LEU A 85 -11.06 -10.17 4.46
N VAL A 86 -9.82 -10.62 4.75
CA VAL A 86 -9.33 -11.96 4.42
C VAL A 86 -10.13 -13.03 5.18
N ALA A 87 -10.31 -12.90 6.49
CA ALA A 87 -11.05 -13.85 7.29
C ALA A 87 -12.51 -13.98 6.82
N HIS A 88 -13.16 -12.87 6.48
CA HIS A 88 -14.52 -12.89 5.95
C HIS A 88 -14.60 -13.61 4.60
N ALA A 89 -13.65 -13.36 3.69
CA ALA A 89 -13.67 -13.97 2.36
C ALA A 89 -13.25 -15.44 2.37
N LEU A 90 -12.47 -15.88 3.34
CA LEU A 90 -12.06 -17.27 3.52
C LEU A 90 -13.13 -18.13 4.17
N ASP A 91 -14.07 -17.56 4.89
CA ASP A 91 -15.19 -18.25 5.57
C ASP A 91 -14.71 -19.49 6.36
N GLY A 92 -13.72 -19.31 7.22
CA GLY A 92 -13.13 -20.35 8.06
C GLY A 92 -12.06 -21.21 7.40
N ARG A 93 -11.75 -21.03 6.12
CA ARG A 93 -10.58 -21.66 5.47
C ARG A 93 -9.28 -21.02 5.95
N PRO A 94 -8.17 -21.77 6.00
CA PRO A 94 -6.86 -21.19 6.30
C PRO A 94 -6.42 -20.23 5.16
N LEU A 95 -5.50 -19.32 5.47
CA LEU A 95 -4.67 -18.65 4.49
C LEU A 95 -3.35 -19.42 4.41
N ASP A 96 -3.08 -20.04 3.27
CA ASP A 96 -1.93 -20.95 3.12
C ASP A 96 -0.66 -20.25 2.66
N LEU A 97 -0.82 -19.24 1.79
CA LEU A 97 0.30 -18.55 1.16
C LEU A 97 0.06 -17.04 1.10
N LEU A 98 1.06 -16.27 1.48
CA LEU A 98 1.17 -14.84 1.26
C LEU A 98 2.32 -14.57 0.29
N ILE A 99 2.07 -13.79 -0.74
CA ILE A 99 3.05 -13.37 -1.72
C ILE A 99 3.17 -11.84 -1.66
N ASN A 100 4.40 -11.31 -1.65
CA ASN A 100 4.61 -9.90 -1.89
C ASN A 100 5.19 -9.67 -3.29
N THR A 101 4.62 -8.71 -4.00
CA THR A 101 5.11 -8.27 -5.31
C THR A 101 6.42 -7.49 -5.20
N HIS A 102 6.55 -6.71 -4.14
CA HIS A 102 7.76 -6.01 -3.71
C HIS A 102 7.65 -5.65 -2.23
N LEU A 103 8.69 -5.03 -1.66
CA LEU A 103 8.79 -4.85 -0.22
C LEU A 103 8.55 -3.41 0.26
N HIS A 104 7.84 -2.57 -0.50
CA HIS A 104 7.37 -1.30 0.06
C HIS A 104 6.33 -1.54 1.15
N SER A 105 6.30 -0.65 2.13
CA SER A 105 5.54 -0.82 3.37
C SER A 105 4.03 -0.96 3.17
N ASP A 106 3.50 -0.39 2.11
CA ASP A 106 2.09 -0.45 1.72
C ASP A 106 1.71 -1.75 0.99
N HIS A 107 2.69 -2.58 0.64
CA HIS A 107 2.51 -3.92 0.09
C HIS A 107 2.74 -5.02 1.12
N CYS A 108 3.71 -4.85 2.04
CA CYS A 108 4.10 -5.90 2.99
C CYS A 108 3.85 -5.54 4.47
N GLY A 109 3.35 -4.34 4.78
CA GLY A 109 3.15 -3.88 6.16
C GLY A 109 2.17 -4.71 6.98
N GLY A 110 1.23 -5.42 6.35
CA GLY A 110 0.29 -6.33 7.00
C GLY A 110 0.83 -7.74 7.25
N ASN A 111 2.02 -8.09 6.74
CA ASN A 111 2.58 -9.44 6.79
C ASN A 111 2.64 -10.00 8.23
N ALA A 112 3.23 -9.26 9.15
CA ALA A 112 3.39 -9.69 10.55
C ALA A 112 2.05 -10.02 11.21
N ALA A 113 1.03 -9.21 10.96
CA ALA A 113 -0.30 -9.41 11.51
C ALA A 113 -1.00 -10.65 10.92
N LEU A 114 -0.85 -10.89 9.61
CA LEU A 114 -1.37 -12.10 8.96
C LEU A 114 -0.63 -13.35 9.46
N GLN A 115 0.69 -13.30 9.63
CA GLN A 115 1.47 -14.41 10.18
C GLN A 115 1.10 -14.73 11.64
N ALA A 116 0.70 -13.73 12.41
CA ALA A 116 0.18 -13.95 13.77
C ALA A 116 -1.22 -14.57 13.77
N ALA A 117 -2.08 -14.17 12.81
CA ALA A 117 -3.44 -14.70 12.69
C ALA A 117 -3.49 -16.12 12.07
N TYR A 118 -2.54 -16.44 11.20
CA TYR A 118 -2.43 -17.72 10.49
C TYR A 118 -1.03 -18.31 10.72
N PRO A 119 -0.81 -19.09 11.81
CA PRO A 119 0.52 -19.56 12.21
C PRO A 119 1.24 -20.42 11.17
N ASP A 120 0.49 -21.17 10.35
CA ASP A 120 1.02 -22.04 9.28
C ASP A 120 1.24 -21.32 7.95
N LEU A 121 0.91 -20.01 7.88
CA LEU A 121 1.05 -19.19 6.69
C LEU A 121 2.48 -19.17 6.19
N LYS A 122 2.67 -19.59 4.93
CA LYS A 122 3.92 -19.41 4.20
C LYS A 122 3.97 -18.05 3.56
N THR A 123 5.16 -17.43 3.55
CA THR A 123 5.35 -16.11 2.95
C THR A 123 6.45 -16.16 1.92
N HIS A 124 6.18 -15.75 0.69
CA HIS A 124 7.14 -15.67 -0.40
C HIS A 124 7.35 -14.21 -0.81
N ILE A 125 8.60 -13.83 -1.00
CA ILE A 125 9.02 -12.46 -1.32
C ILE A 125 9.95 -12.44 -2.52
N PRO A 126 10.13 -11.31 -3.22
CA PRO A 126 11.15 -11.16 -4.26
C PRO A 126 12.55 -11.43 -3.73
N PRO A 127 13.49 -11.93 -4.57
CA PRO A 127 14.80 -12.41 -4.10
C PRO A 127 15.74 -11.30 -3.64
N GLY A 128 15.70 -10.12 -4.26
CA GLY A 128 16.75 -9.10 -4.11
C GLY A 128 16.96 -8.60 -2.69
N HIS A 129 15.90 -8.20 -2.00
CA HIS A 129 15.97 -7.71 -0.62
C HIS A 129 15.76 -8.79 0.46
N ALA A 130 15.65 -10.07 0.07
CA ALA A 130 15.39 -11.18 1.01
C ALA A 130 16.41 -11.25 2.16
N HIS A 131 17.67 -10.93 1.90
CA HIS A 131 18.71 -10.92 2.94
C HIS A 131 18.50 -9.80 3.98
N PHE A 132 17.93 -8.64 3.59
CA PHE A 132 17.57 -7.59 4.54
C PHE A 132 16.35 -7.96 5.39
N VAL A 133 15.39 -8.70 4.84
CA VAL A 133 14.27 -9.24 5.61
C VAL A 133 14.78 -10.30 6.60
N ALA A 134 15.66 -11.22 6.17
CA ALA A 134 16.24 -12.25 7.03
C ALA A 134 17.03 -11.66 8.20
N ALA A 135 17.80 -10.60 7.97
CA ALA A 135 18.55 -9.88 9.00
C ALA A 135 17.70 -8.83 9.74
N TRP A 136 16.50 -8.56 9.29
CA TRP A 136 15.63 -7.47 9.68
C TRP A 136 16.35 -6.12 9.74
N ASN A 137 16.67 -5.60 8.58
CA ASN A 137 17.26 -4.27 8.42
C ASN A 137 16.24 -3.29 7.82
N PRO A 138 15.40 -2.62 8.65
CA PRO A 138 14.34 -1.73 8.16
C PRO A 138 14.86 -0.49 7.43
N ASP A 139 16.08 -0.08 7.68
CA ASP A 139 16.69 1.06 6.98
C ASP A 139 17.11 0.68 5.57
N ALA A 140 17.70 -0.49 5.37
CA ALA A 140 18.01 -1.03 4.03
C ALA A 140 16.75 -1.40 3.24
N LEU A 141 15.63 -1.70 3.94
CA LEU A 141 14.30 -1.88 3.36
C LEU A 141 13.57 -0.55 3.15
N THR A 142 14.24 0.58 3.38
CA THR A 142 13.78 1.96 3.18
C THR A 142 12.64 2.44 4.09
N TYR A 143 12.18 1.67 5.07
CA TYR A 143 11.04 2.07 5.93
C TYR A 143 11.38 3.28 6.79
N GLY A 144 12.44 3.21 7.61
CA GLY A 144 12.91 4.34 8.40
C GLY A 144 13.30 5.55 7.55
N PRO A 145 14.15 5.38 6.53
CA PRO A 145 14.55 6.47 5.63
C PRO A 145 13.39 7.21 4.95
N THR A 146 12.29 6.53 4.61
CA THR A 146 11.09 7.16 4.01
C THR A 146 10.06 7.64 5.03
N GLY A 147 10.34 7.47 6.34
CA GLY A 147 9.43 7.84 7.42
C GLY A 147 8.17 6.97 7.48
N GLN A 148 8.26 5.74 7.01
CA GLN A 148 7.19 4.74 6.99
C GLN A 148 7.42 3.68 8.06
N SER A 149 6.42 2.85 8.31
CA SER A 149 6.48 1.76 9.29
C SER A 149 6.13 0.43 8.66
N CYS A 150 6.92 -0.58 8.98
CA CYS A 150 6.62 -1.97 8.64
C CYS A 150 7.05 -2.85 9.82
N PRO A 151 6.14 -3.59 10.47
CA PRO A 151 6.51 -4.56 11.50
C PRO A 151 7.34 -5.70 10.95
N GLN A 152 8.27 -6.22 11.76
CA GLN A 152 9.09 -7.35 11.38
C GLN A 152 8.24 -8.57 11.02
N PHE A 153 8.53 -9.16 9.87
CA PHE A 153 7.91 -10.38 9.37
C PHE A 153 8.98 -11.39 8.94
N ARG A 154 8.57 -12.64 8.72
CA ARG A 154 9.42 -13.72 8.19
C ARG A 154 9.02 -14.07 6.77
N PHE A 155 9.91 -14.75 6.04
CA PHE A 155 9.58 -15.36 4.77
C PHE A 155 10.10 -16.80 4.73
N ASP A 156 9.49 -17.63 3.88
CA ASP A 156 9.79 -19.05 3.74
C ASP A 156 10.52 -19.35 2.43
N ALA A 157 10.21 -18.60 1.35
CA ALA A 157 10.83 -18.79 0.04
C ALA A 157 10.90 -17.48 -0.76
N LYS A 158 11.61 -17.53 -1.87
CA LYS A 158 11.76 -16.43 -2.82
C LYS A 158 10.95 -16.69 -4.08
N LEU A 159 10.47 -15.63 -4.70
CA LEU A 159 9.81 -15.63 -5.99
C LEU A 159 10.85 -15.32 -7.07
N GLU A 160 11.41 -16.34 -7.67
CA GLU A 160 12.45 -16.13 -8.68
C GLU A 160 11.81 -15.78 -10.03
N PRO A 161 12.12 -14.61 -10.63
CA PRO A 161 11.66 -14.26 -11.97
C PRO A 161 12.07 -15.31 -13.02
N GLY A 162 11.19 -15.55 -14.00
CA GLY A 162 11.38 -16.57 -15.03
C GLY A 162 10.96 -17.97 -14.59
N THR A 163 10.32 -18.10 -13.42
CA THR A 163 9.75 -19.37 -12.95
C THR A 163 8.23 -19.35 -13.01
N GLU A 164 7.66 -20.54 -12.96
CA GLU A 164 6.20 -20.74 -12.84
C GLU A 164 5.86 -21.18 -11.41
N PHE A 165 4.73 -20.75 -10.92
CA PHE A 165 4.27 -21.05 -9.58
C PHE A 165 2.78 -21.39 -9.54
N GLN A 166 2.40 -22.48 -8.86
CA GLN A 166 1.01 -22.86 -8.68
C GLN A 166 0.34 -21.95 -7.64
N LEU A 167 -0.61 -21.12 -8.06
CA LEU A 167 -1.42 -20.30 -7.17
C LEU A 167 -2.90 -20.68 -7.30
N GLY A 168 -3.44 -21.18 -6.22
CA GLY A 168 -4.79 -21.73 -6.25
C GLY A 168 -4.91 -22.92 -7.21
N ASN A 169 -5.73 -22.77 -8.25
CA ASN A 169 -5.93 -23.82 -9.27
C ASN A 169 -5.21 -23.54 -10.59
N ALA A 170 -4.49 -22.42 -10.71
CA ALA A 170 -3.86 -21.99 -11.95
C ALA A 170 -2.33 -21.91 -11.79
N LEU A 171 -1.61 -22.08 -12.90
CA LEU A 171 -0.17 -21.84 -13.00
C LEU A 171 0.04 -20.37 -13.36
N TRP A 172 0.92 -19.70 -12.62
CA TRP A 172 1.26 -18.31 -12.80
C TRP A 172 2.74 -18.17 -13.10
N GLU A 173 3.06 -17.31 -14.04
CA GLU A 173 4.43 -16.94 -14.40
C GLU A 173 4.89 -15.77 -13.52
N ILE A 174 6.13 -15.84 -13.03
CA ILE A 174 6.77 -14.77 -12.26
C ILE A 174 7.70 -14.00 -13.19
N HIS A 175 7.41 -12.73 -13.41
CA HIS A 175 8.22 -11.84 -14.23
C HIS A 175 8.90 -10.78 -13.37
N ALA A 176 10.15 -10.44 -13.67
CA ALA A 176 10.78 -9.27 -13.10
C ALA A 176 10.06 -8.00 -13.58
N ALA A 177 9.91 -7.03 -12.69
CA ALA A 177 9.29 -5.74 -12.99
C ALA A 177 10.09 -4.57 -12.40
N PRO A 178 11.40 -4.47 -12.72
CA PRO A 178 12.23 -3.39 -12.19
C PRO A 178 11.75 -2.02 -12.68
N GLY A 179 12.12 -0.99 -11.96
CA GLY A 179 11.77 0.40 -12.25
C GLY A 179 11.24 1.14 -11.04
N HIS A 180 9.97 0.91 -10.64
CA HIS A 180 9.41 1.48 -9.42
C HIS A 180 10.22 1.05 -8.17
N ASP A 181 10.54 -0.22 -8.07
CA ASP A 181 11.49 -0.85 -7.15
C ASP A 181 12.36 -1.79 -7.97
N THR A 182 13.67 -1.85 -7.67
CA THR A 182 14.66 -2.64 -8.43
C THR A 182 14.34 -4.14 -8.46
N HIS A 183 13.66 -4.63 -7.45
CA HIS A 183 13.43 -6.06 -7.22
C HIS A 183 11.96 -6.46 -7.29
N SER A 184 11.09 -5.58 -7.78
CA SER A 184 9.67 -5.90 -7.98
C SER A 184 9.48 -7.09 -8.90
N VAL A 185 8.41 -7.84 -8.64
CA VAL A 185 7.90 -8.87 -9.53
C VAL A 185 6.44 -8.59 -9.86
N MET A 186 6.02 -9.07 -11.02
CA MET A 186 4.63 -9.16 -11.43
C MET A 186 4.27 -10.62 -11.70
N LEU A 187 2.98 -10.96 -11.56
CA LEU A 187 2.49 -12.32 -11.71
C LEU A 187 1.51 -12.35 -12.88
N PHE A 188 1.73 -13.26 -13.81
CA PHE A 188 0.88 -13.41 -14.99
C PHE A 188 0.25 -14.80 -15.05
N GLU A 189 -1.08 -14.84 -15.21
CA GLU A 189 -1.83 -16.07 -15.44
C GLU A 189 -2.11 -16.17 -16.95
N PRO A 190 -1.49 -17.13 -17.68
CA PRO A 190 -1.47 -17.11 -19.15
C PRO A 190 -2.76 -17.58 -19.82
N VAL A 191 -3.62 -18.35 -19.12
CA VAL A 191 -4.86 -18.91 -19.69
C VAL A 191 -5.93 -17.82 -19.76
N GLU A 192 -6.23 -17.17 -18.65
CA GLU A 192 -7.18 -16.05 -18.56
C GLU A 192 -6.53 -14.71 -18.92
N ARG A 193 -5.20 -14.70 -19.07
CA ARG A 193 -4.37 -13.52 -19.38
C ARG A 193 -4.58 -12.41 -18.36
N ILE A 194 -4.49 -12.77 -17.07
CA ILE A 194 -4.61 -11.87 -15.94
C ILE A 194 -3.22 -11.50 -15.45
N LEU A 195 -2.94 -10.21 -15.34
CA LEU A 195 -1.67 -9.68 -14.81
C LEU A 195 -1.92 -8.98 -13.46
N VAL A 196 -1.23 -9.42 -12.42
CA VAL A 196 -1.02 -8.61 -11.20
C VAL A 196 0.23 -7.79 -11.44
N SER A 197 0.05 -6.52 -11.79
CA SER A 197 1.14 -5.61 -12.18
C SER A 197 1.77 -4.86 -11.01
N ALA A 198 1.18 -4.95 -9.84
CA ALA A 198 1.59 -4.12 -8.69
C ALA A 198 1.76 -2.64 -9.10
N ASP A 199 2.92 -2.05 -8.83
CA ASP A 199 3.20 -0.65 -9.11
C ASP A 199 3.95 -0.40 -10.42
N ALA A 200 4.14 -1.46 -11.23
CA ALA A 200 4.71 -1.37 -12.56
C ALA A 200 3.74 -0.76 -13.59
N LEU A 201 2.43 -1.01 -13.45
CA LEU A 201 1.41 -0.43 -14.33
C LEU A 201 0.09 -0.23 -13.59
N TRP A 202 -0.40 1.00 -13.57
CA TRP A 202 -1.75 1.39 -13.15
C TRP A 202 -2.57 1.82 -14.37
N GLU A 203 -3.87 1.98 -14.23
CA GLU A 203 -4.73 2.49 -15.31
C GLU A 203 -4.24 3.84 -15.86
N ARG A 204 -3.60 4.66 -14.99
CA ARG A 204 -3.11 6.00 -15.32
C ARG A 204 -1.64 6.20 -14.96
N GLY A 205 -0.77 5.31 -15.40
CA GLY A 205 0.66 5.41 -15.22
C GLY A 205 1.24 4.29 -14.35
N PHE A 206 2.19 4.62 -13.48
CA PHE A 206 2.94 3.68 -12.64
C PHE A 206 3.39 4.39 -11.35
N GLY A 207 3.97 3.63 -10.41
CA GLY A 207 4.51 4.12 -9.16
C GLY A 207 5.68 5.10 -9.30
N VAL A 208 6.12 5.70 -8.21
CA VAL A 208 7.36 6.51 -8.16
C VAL A 208 8.54 5.61 -8.54
N VAL A 209 9.46 6.10 -9.35
CA VAL A 209 10.69 5.36 -9.69
C VAL A 209 11.74 5.69 -8.62
N PHE A 210 11.75 4.93 -7.54
CA PHE A 210 12.59 5.24 -6.37
C PHE A 210 14.10 5.22 -6.68
N PRO A 211 14.65 4.27 -7.48
CA PRO A 211 16.07 4.29 -7.81
C PRO A 211 16.55 5.57 -8.47
N GLU A 212 15.72 6.21 -9.30
CA GLU A 212 16.04 7.52 -9.90
C GLU A 212 16.24 8.63 -8.86
N LEU A 213 15.57 8.53 -7.72
CA LEU A 213 15.73 9.49 -6.63
C LEU A 213 17.08 9.32 -5.93
N ASP A 214 17.64 8.12 -5.95
CA ASP A 214 18.96 7.79 -5.41
C ASP A 214 20.09 8.06 -6.41
N GLY A 215 19.73 8.41 -7.65
CA GLY A 215 20.67 8.69 -8.74
C GLY A 215 21.09 7.43 -9.52
N GLU A 216 20.35 6.34 -9.33
CA GLU A 216 20.46 5.13 -10.12
C GLU A 216 19.52 5.26 -11.32
N GLY A 217 20.03 5.16 -12.55
CA GLY A 217 19.20 5.26 -13.76
C GLY A 217 18.26 4.07 -13.87
N ALA A 218 16.95 4.28 -13.75
CA ALA A 218 15.93 3.23 -13.77
C ALA A 218 14.76 3.52 -14.73
N PHE A 219 14.79 4.62 -15.46
CA PHE A 219 13.75 4.90 -16.47
C PHE A 219 13.78 3.90 -17.61
N ASP A 220 14.96 3.41 -18.01
CA ASP A 220 15.08 2.35 -19.00
C ASP A 220 14.53 1.01 -18.51
N GLU A 221 14.65 0.74 -17.22
CA GLU A 221 14.02 -0.43 -16.58
C GLU A 221 12.50 -0.34 -16.61
N VAL A 222 11.93 0.85 -16.32
CA VAL A 222 10.49 1.09 -16.47
C VAL A 222 10.06 0.84 -17.92
N ALA A 223 10.80 1.36 -18.91
CA ALA A 223 10.49 1.14 -20.32
C ALA A 223 10.48 -0.35 -20.66
N SER A 224 11.52 -1.08 -20.27
CA SER A 224 11.65 -2.53 -20.47
C SER A 224 10.53 -3.31 -19.81
N THR A 225 10.12 -2.93 -18.59
CA THR A 225 8.99 -3.56 -17.88
C THR A 225 7.67 -3.32 -18.63
N LEU A 226 7.43 -2.11 -19.16
CA LEU A 226 6.26 -1.83 -19.99
C LEU A 226 6.26 -2.64 -21.29
N ASP A 227 7.42 -2.88 -21.90
CA ASP A 227 7.57 -3.73 -23.11
C ASP A 227 7.26 -5.19 -22.78
N ILE A 228 7.69 -5.70 -21.62
CA ILE A 228 7.31 -7.05 -21.15
C ILE A 228 5.80 -7.14 -20.98
N ILE A 229 5.16 -6.18 -20.29
CA ILE A 229 3.71 -6.17 -20.11
C ILE A 229 2.97 -6.17 -21.46
N GLU A 230 3.45 -5.37 -22.42
CA GLU A 230 2.86 -5.36 -23.76
C GLU A 230 3.00 -6.71 -24.46
N SER A 231 4.15 -7.36 -24.34
CA SER A 231 4.42 -8.68 -24.96
C SER A 231 3.56 -9.80 -24.37
N LEU A 232 3.25 -9.75 -23.07
CA LEU A 232 2.36 -10.68 -22.39
C LEU A 232 0.90 -10.52 -22.85
N GLN A 233 0.53 -9.38 -23.40
CA GLN A 233 -0.80 -9.06 -23.90
C GLN A 233 -1.90 -9.37 -22.87
N PRO A 234 -1.85 -8.91 -21.62
CA PRO A 234 -2.89 -9.21 -20.65
C PRO A 234 -4.25 -8.65 -21.09
N THR A 235 -5.32 -9.38 -20.77
CA THR A 235 -6.71 -8.92 -21.01
C THR A 235 -7.28 -8.19 -19.79
N THR A 236 -6.72 -8.47 -18.62
CA THR A 236 -7.12 -7.84 -17.36
C THR A 236 -5.86 -7.57 -16.53
N VAL A 237 -5.75 -6.35 -16.01
CA VAL A 237 -4.67 -5.96 -15.11
C VAL A 237 -5.25 -5.66 -13.73
N ILE A 238 -4.62 -6.22 -12.70
CA ILE A 238 -4.87 -5.92 -11.29
C ILE A 238 -3.68 -5.09 -10.79
N PRO A 239 -3.82 -3.77 -10.64
CA PRO A 239 -2.73 -2.89 -10.22
C PRO A 239 -2.54 -2.94 -8.70
N GLY A 240 -1.39 -2.44 -8.22
CA GLY A 240 -1.17 -2.21 -6.79
C GLY A 240 -2.13 -1.17 -6.22
N HIS A 241 -2.47 -0.16 -6.99
CA HIS A 241 -3.43 0.89 -6.60
C HIS A 241 -4.46 1.16 -7.69
N GLY A 242 -5.69 1.42 -7.27
CA GLY A 242 -6.84 1.67 -8.16
C GLY A 242 -7.61 0.40 -8.50
N ALA A 243 -8.55 0.50 -9.42
CA ALA A 243 -9.41 -0.62 -9.81
C ALA A 243 -8.72 -1.53 -10.84
N PRO A 244 -9.05 -2.83 -10.89
CA PRO A 244 -8.71 -3.67 -12.03
C PRO A 244 -9.28 -3.11 -13.34
N PHE A 245 -8.54 -3.24 -14.44
CA PHE A 245 -8.90 -2.63 -15.72
C PHE A 245 -8.58 -3.56 -16.91
N ARG A 246 -9.18 -3.26 -18.08
CA ARG A 246 -9.02 -4.01 -19.35
C ARG A 246 -8.44 -3.18 -20.49
N ASP A 247 -8.54 -1.88 -20.43
CA ASP A 247 -7.97 -1.03 -21.49
C ASP A 247 -6.46 -0.88 -21.32
N VAL A 248 -5.76 -2.02 -21.49
CA VAL A 248 -4.31 -2.13 -21.27
C VAL A 248 -3.53 -1.31 -22.31
N ALA A 249 -3.99 -1.23 -23.55
CA ALA A 249 -3.33 -0.46 -24.60
C ALA A 249 -3.32 1.04 -24.27
N THR A 250 -4.45 1.59 -23.79
CA THR A 250 -4.51 2.99 -23.34
C THR A 250 -3.64 3.20 -22.09
N ALA A 251 -3.68 2.27 -21.13
CA ALA A 251 -2.86 2.37 -19.92
C ALA A 251 -1.36 2.38 -20.24
N LEU A 252 -0.88 1.50 -21.11
CA LEU A 252 0.51 1.49 -21.59
C LEU A 252 0.87 2.79 -22.31
N THR A 253 -0.02 3.32 -23.15
CA THR A 253 0.19 4.61 -23.84
C THR A 253 0.36 5.74 -22.82
N VAL A 254 -0.50 5.82 -21.81
CA VAL A 254 -0.42 6.82 -20.74
C VAL A 254 0.85 6.65 -19.90
N ALA A 255 1.22 5.41 -19.59
CA ALA A 255 2.45 5.10 -18.84
C ALA A 255 3.70 5.56 -19.61
N ARG A 256 3.80 5.23 -20.91
CA ARG A 256 4.93 5.66 -21.75
C ARG A 256 5.00 7.19 -21.91
N GLN A 257 3.87 7.85 -22.10
CA GLN A 257 3.84 9.33 -22.15
C GLN A 257 4.31 9.97 -20.84
N ARG A 258 3.95 9.37 -19.71
CA ARG A 258 4.41 9.81 -18.39
C ARG A 258 5.91 9.59 -18.24
N LEU A 259 6.43 8.42 -18.62
CA LEU A 259 7.85 8.10 -18.61
C LEU A 259 8.65 9.08 -19.47
N ASP A 260 8.21 9.31 -20.71
CA ASP A 260 8.81 10.31 -21.61
C ASP A 260 8.84 11.72 -21.00
N GLY A 261 7.81 12.07 -20.25
CA GLY A 261 7.75 13.33 -19.53
C GLY A 261 8.80 13.42 -18.42
N PHE A 262 9.07 12.32 -17.73
CA PHE A 262 10.09 12.23 -16.68
C PHE A 262 11.50 12.20 -17.25
N VAL A 263 11.75 11.42 -18.31
CA VAL A 263 13.04 11.37 -19.02
C VAL A 263 13.44 12.76 -19.54
N ARG A 264 12.49 13.47 -20.17
CA ARG A 264 12.75 14.84 -20.69
C ARG A 264 12.90 15.88 -19.59
N ASN A 265 12.31 15.67 -18.43
CA ASN A 265 12.39 16.60 -17.31
C ASN A 265 12.39 15.84 -15.98
N PRO A 266 13.55 15.32 -15.53
CA PRO A 266 13.66 14.59 -14.26
C PRO A 266 13.18 15.37 -13.03
N ALA A 267 13.25 16.70 -13.06
CA ALA A 267 12.73 17.53 -11.98
C ALA A 267 11.22 17.34 -11.75
N LYS A 268 10.44 17.02 -12.79
CA LYS A 268 9.01 16.67 -12.64
C LYS A 268 8.81 15.37 -11.86
N HIS A 269 9.67 14.38 -12.09
CA HIS A 269 9.63 13.12 -11.34
C HIS A 269 9.96 13.36 -9.88
N MET A 270 11.02 14.13 -9.59
CA MET A 270 11.42 14.50 -8.23
C MET A 270 10.29 15.21 -7.46
N GLN A 271 9.67 16.20 -8.10
CA GLN A 271 8.56 16.94 -7.52
C GLN A 271 7.32 16.05 -7.30
N TYR A 272 7.05 15.13 -8.22
CA TYR A 272 6.01 14.14 -8.08
C TYR A 272 6.27 13.22 -6.89
N ALA A 273 7.48 12.65 -6.77
CA ALA A 273 7.87 11.78 -5.68
C ALA A 273 7.77 12.47 -4.31
N ALA A 274 8.26 13.71 -4.21
CA ALA A 274 8.14 14.51 -2.99
C ALA A 274 6.67 14.71 -2.57
N LYS A 275 5.78 14.98 -3.53
CA LYS A 275 4.34 15.09 -3.25
C LYS A 275 3.72 13.76 -2.83
N VAL A 276 4.15 12.64 -3.42
CA VAL A 276 3.68 11.29 -3.03
C VAL A 276 4.08 10.99 -1.59
N LEU A 277 5.32 11.25 -1.17
CA LEU A 277 5.75 11.05 0.21
C LEU A 277 4.97 11.92 1.21
N LEU A 278 4.73 13.19 0.91
CA LEU A 278 3.90 14.06 1.74
C LEU A 278 2.46 13.57 1.81
N LYS A 279 1.90 13.15 0.67
CA LYS A 279 0.54 12.61 0.60
C LYS A 279 0.42 11.30 1.37
N PHE A 280 1.43 10.41 1.28
CA PHE A 280 1.47 9.17 2.05
C PHE A 280 1.43 9.45 3.56
N LYS A 281 2.23 10.43 4.03
CA LYS A 281 2.17 10.86 5.44
C LYS A 281 0.80 11.40 5.83
N LEU A 282 0.17 12.20 5.00
CA LEU A 282 -1.18 12.70 5.26
C LEU A 282 -2.24 11.58 5.25
N LEU A 283 -2.10 10.59 4.38
CA LEU A 283 -2.96 9.40 4.37
C LEU A 283 -2.82 8.59 5.66
N GLU A 284 -1.60 8.49 6.21
CA GLU A 284 -1.34 7.78 7.46
C GLU A 284 -1.99 8.48 8.67
N VAL A 285 -1.79 9.80 8.80
CA VAL A 285 -2.19 10.55 10.00
C VAL A 285 -3.52 11.30 9.86
N GLN A 286 -4.07 11.40 8.63
CA GLN A 286 -5.28 12.08 8.22
C GLN A 286 -5.25 13.61 8.38
N GLN A 287 -4.58 14.13 9.38
CA GLN A 287 -4.44 15.55 9.66
C GLN A 287 -3.11 15.82 10.36
N LEU A 288 -2.43 16.91 9.99
CA LEU A 288 -1.21 17.36 10.66
C LEU A 288 -1.06 18.88 10.53
N GLU A 289 -0.54 19.53 11.57
CA GLU A 289 -0.13 20.94 11.49
C GLU A 289 0.97 21.12 10.44
N LEU A 290 0.90 22.17 9.63
CA LEU A 290 1.87 22.44 8.55
C LEU A 290 3.32 22.42 9.05
N GLN A 291 3.59 23.05 10.21
CA GLN A 291 4.92 23.05 10.80
C GLN A 291 5.38 21.67 11.26
N ALA A 292 4.46 20.83 11.74
CA ALA A 292 4.77 19.45 12.08
C ALA A 292 5.07 18.60 10.82
N LEU A 293 4.36 18.85 9.72
CA LEU A 293 4.64 18.20 8.43
C LEU A 293 6.00 18.64 7.87
N VAL A 294 6.34 19.92 7.97
CA VAL A 294 7.66 20.46 7.62
C VAL A 294 8.76 19.79 8.46
N HIS A 295 8.55 19.71 9.78
CA HIS A 295 9.52 19.07 10.67
C HIS A 295 9.68 17.57 10.36
N TRP A 296 8.59 16.86 10.09
CA TRP A 296 8.65 15.47 9.66
C TRP A 296 9.47 15.32 8.37
N ALA A 297 9.23 16.15 7.36
CA ALA A 297 9.98 16.11 6.11
C ALA A 297 11.49 16.40 6.31
N GLN A 298 11.83 17.33 7.20
CA GLN A 298 13.22 17.65 7.55
C GLN A 298 13.91 16.49 8.30
N SER A 299 13.17 15.75 9.12
CA SER A 299 13.68 14.62 9.90
C SER A 299 13.66 13.28 9.13
N THR A 300 13.03 13.23 7.94
CA THR A 300 12.96 12.05 7.09
C THR A 300 14.17 12.03 6.16
N PRO A 301 15.14 11.08 6.33
CA PRO A 301 16.43 11.12 5.62
C PRO A 301 16.30 11.15 4.11
N TYR A 302 15.41 10.32 3.58
CA TYR A 302 15.18 10.20 2.14
C TYR A 302 14.60 11.49 1.54
N PHE A 303 13.66 12.12 2.24
CA PHE A 303 13.09 13.41 1.83
C PHE A 303 14.16 14.49 1.80
N ALA A 304 14.95 14.59 2.88
CA ALA A 304 16.01 15.58 3.00
C ALA A 304 17.12 15.39 1.94
N SER A 305 17.55 14.15 1.67
CA SER A 305 18.59 13.85 0.67
C SER A 305 18.11 14.14 -0.76
N THR A 306 16.87 13.77 -1.09
CA THR A 306 16.24 14.04 -2.40
C THR A 306 16.14 15.55 -2.65
N PHE A 307 15.73 16.32 -1.63
CA PHE A 307 15.68 17.78 -1.73
C PHE A 307 17.07 18.41 -1.92
N ALA A 308 18.07 17.95 -1.16
CA ALA A 308 19.42 18.48 -1.28
C ALA A 308 20.01 18.28 -2.70
N ARG A 309 19.68 17.16 -3.34
CA ARG A 309 20.15 16.85 -4.70
C ARG A 309 19.45 17.66 -5.79
N HIS A 310 18.14 17.87 -5.65
CA HIS A 310 17.29 18.27 -6.79
C HIS A 310 16.63 19.66 -6.63
N PHE A 311 16.67 20.25 -5.44
CA PHE A 311 16.06 21.56 -5.16
C PHE A 311 17.10 22.53 -4.58
N SER A 312 18.27 22.64 -5.24
CA SER A 312 19.33 23.54 -4.81
C SER A 312 18.86 25.00 -4.77
N GLY A 313 19.18 25.70 -3.67
CA GLY A 313 18.88 27.12 -3.52
C GLY A 313 17.55 27.46 -2.86
N VAL A 314 16.71 26.47 -2.51
CA VAL A 314 15.47 26.65 -1.76
C VAL A 314 15.60 25.98 -0.39
N ALA A 315 15.18 26.65 0.66
CA ALA A 315 15.13 26.02 1.99
C ALA A 315 14.10 24.88 1.99
N LEU A 316 14.44 23.73 2.58
CA LEU A 316 13.55 22.57 2.61
C LEU A 316 12.16 22.89 3.17
N ALA A 317 12.09 23.72 4.23
CA ALA A 317 10.81 24.16 4.78
C ALA A 317 9.93 24.89 3.75
N GLU A 318 10.52 25.84 3.03
CA GLU A 318 9.80 26.61 1.99
C GLU A 318 9.33 25.70 0.84
N ALA A 319 10.18 24.76 0.43
CA ALA A 319 9.83 23.79 -0.62
C ALA A 319 8.69 22.87 -0.17
N VAL A 320 8.69 22.38 1.08
CA VAL A 320 7.58 21.56 1.62
C VAL A 320 6.28 22.37 1.66
N GLU A 321 6.32 23.61 2.12
CA GLU A 321 5.14 24.50 2.11
C GLU A 321 4.60 24.71 0.70
N GLN A 322 5.48 24.88 -0.29
CA GLN A 322 5.07 25.00 -1.69
C GLN A 322 4.40 23.73 -2.19
N LEU A 323 4.97 22.55 -1.92
CA LEU A 323 4.38 21.26 -2.31
C LEU A 323 3.02 21.03 -1.66
N VAL A 324 2.86 21.41 -0.38
CA VAL A 324 1.54 21.36 0.30
C VAL A 324 0.53 22.28 -0.40
N ARG A 325 0.92 23.51 -0.76
CA ARG A 325 0.05 24.40 -1.56
C ARG A 325 -0.34 23.79 -2.91
N GLU A 326 0.55 23.01 -3.54
CA GLU A 326 0.23 22.29 -4.78
C GLU A 326 -0.73 21.13 -4.54
N LEU A 327 -0.57 20.35 -3.46
CA LEU A 327 -1.52 19.31 -3.07
C LEU A 327 -2.92 19.89 -2.80
N VAL A 328 -2.99 21.04 -2.13
CA VAL A 328 -4.27 21.75 -1.91
C VAL A 328 -4.88 22.22 -3.22
N ARG A 329 -4.11 22.84 -4.12
CA ARG A 329 -4.60 23.29 -5.44
C ARG A 329 -5.11 22.13 -6.31
N SER A 330 -4.51 20.96 -6.19
CA SER A 330 -4.95 19.77 -6.93
C SER A 330 -6.12 19.01 -6.27
N GLY A 331 -6.58 19.47 -5.11
CA GLY A 331 -7.64 18.79 -4.36
C GLY A 331 -7.17 17.53 -3.61
N ALA A 332 -5.86 17.25 -3.57
CA ALA A 332 -5.31 16.10 -2.85
C ALA A 332 -5.16 16.34 -1.33
N ALA A 333 -5.27 17.59 -0.90
CA ALA A 333 -5.31 17.99 0.50
C ALA A 333 -6.20 19.22 0.66
N THR A 334 -6.59 19.55 1.90
CA THR A 334 -7.20 20.83 2.25
C THR A 334 -6.47 21.47 3.42
N MET A 335 -6.61 22.78 3.57
CA MET A 335 -6.08 23.51 4.73
C MET A 335 -7.23 24.16 5.51
N GLN A 336 -7.18 24.05 6.84
CA GLN A 336 -8.07 24.73 7.78
C GLN A 336 -7.18 25.40 8.85
N GLY A 337 -7.02 26.72 8.76
CA GLY A 337 -6.02 27.43 9.54
C GLY A 337 -4.61 26.97 9.16
N SER A 338 -3.84 26.48 10.14
CA SER A 338 -2.51 25.89 9.95
C SER A 338 -2.53 24.35 9.76
N ALA A 339 -3.68 23.70 9.92
CA ALA A 339 -3.80 22.25 9.78
C ALA A 339 -3.99 21.84 8.30
N VAL A 340 -3.21 20.86 7.87
CA VAL A 340 -3.32 20.21 6.55
C VAL A 340 -4.07 18.89 6.74
N HIS A 341 -5.15 18.71 5.98
CA HIS A 341 -6.00 17.54 6.03
C HIS A 341 -5.85 16.71 4.76
N ASN A 342 -5.89 15.40 4.92
CA ASN A 342 -6.04 14.47 3.80
C ASN A 342 -7.42 14.62 3.15
N VAL A 343 -7.51 14.40 1.82
CA VAL A 343 -8.76 14.34 1.04
C VAL A 343 -8.85 13.01 0.33
#